data_34108dbb2e0582afe3afe5d13ff8c622
#
_entry.id   34108dbb2e0582afe3afe5d13ff8c622
#
_cell.length_a   1.000
_cell.length_b   1.000
_cell.length_c   1.000
_cell.angle_alpha   90.00
_cell.angle_beta   90.00
_cell.angle_gamma   90.00
#
_symmetry.space_group_name_H-M   'P 1'
#
loop_
_entity.id
_entity.type
_entity.pdbx_description
1 polymer ?
#
loop_
_entity_poly.entity_id
_entity_poly.type
_entity_poly.pdbx_seq_one_letter_code
_entity_poly.pdbx_strand_id
1 'polypeptide(L)'
;GDDRRQRQMCIRDSFNTVHPVWPGMRERKFGRVIVISSINGQKGQFGQVNYAATKAGDLGIVKSLAQEGARNGITANAVCPGYIATEMVASMPEKALEAVIGQIPAGRLGEPDEIARCVAFLASDDAGFINGSTISANGAQFFV
;
A
#
# COMPACT_ATOMS: atom_id res chain seq x y z
N GLY A 1 -12.81 -14.19 18.22
CA GLY A 1 -13.74 -14.45 17.09
C GLY A 1 -13.72 -13.36 16.02
N ASP A 2 -13.43 -12.14 16.39
CA ASP A 2 -13.52 -10.98 15.49
C ASP A 2 -12.29 -10.84 14.57
N ASP A 3 -11.17 -11.26 15.03
CA ASP A 3 -9.85 -11.13 14.39
C ASP A 3 -9.68 -11.96 13.09
N ARG A 4 -10.31 -13.13 12.99
CA ARG A 4 -10.30 -13.94 11.77
C ARG A 4 -11.16 -13.34 10.67
N ARG A 5 -12.27 -12.72 11.04
CA ARG A 5 -13.16 -12.06 10.07
C ARG A 5 -12.51 -10.83 9.46
N GLN A 6 -11.81 -10.02 10.25
CA GLN A 6 -11.07 -8.86 9.73
C GLN A 6 -9.94 -9.27 8.78
N ARG A 7 -9.17 -10.31 9.10
CA ARG A 7 -8.09 -10.82 8.23
C ARG A 7 -8.59 -11.31 6.88
N GLN A 8 -9.67 -12.10 6.89
CA GLN A 8 -10.29 -12.56 5.65
C GLN A 8 -10.96 -11.42 4.88
N MET A 9 -11.47 -10.42 5.58
CA MET A 9 -12.18 -9.30 4.98
C MET A 9 -11.23 -8.44 4.12
N CYS A 10 -10.07 -8.02 4.62
CA CYS A 10 -9.16 -7.14 3.89
C CYS A 10 -8.55 -7.82 2.65
N ILE A 11 -8.12 -9.09 2.74
CA ILE A 11 -7.61 -9.84 1.58
C ILE A 11 -8.74 -10.07 0.56
N ARG A 12 -9.94 -10.41 1.03
CA ARG A 12 -11.12 -10.55 0.17
C ARG A 12 -11.52 -9.23 -0.47
N ASP A 13 -11.42 -8.11 0.26
CA ASP A 13 -11.80 -6.80 -0.26
C ASP A 13 -10.87 -6.35 -1.39
N SER A 14 -9.57 -6.54 -1.28
CA SER A 14 -8.62 -6.28 -2.37
C SER A 14 -8.94 -7.14 -3.60
N PHE A 15 -9.18 -8.44 -3.42
CA PHE A 15 -9.58 -9.34 -4.49
C PHE A 15 -10.95 -8.97 -5.07
N ASN A 16 -11.94 -8.76 -4.20
CA ASN A 16 -13.32 -8.45 -4.61
C ASN A 16 -13.44 -7.10 -5.32
N THR A 17 -12.52 -6.17 -5.07
CA THR A 17 -12.47 -4.88 -5.77
C THR A 17 -11.88 -5.04 -7.16
N VAL A 18 -10.82 -5.82 -7.32
CA VAL A 18 -10.11 -6.00 -8.59
C VAL A 18 -10.85 -6.95 -9.52
N HIS A 19 -11.38 -8.05 -9.00
CA HIS A 19 -11.98 -9.12 -9.78
C HIS A 19 -13.10 -8.66 -10.75
N PRO A 20 -14.05 -7.80 -10.36
CA PRO A 20 -15.12 -7.34 -11.27
C PRO A 20 -14.62 -6.46 -12.41
N VAL A 21 -13.53 -5.72 -12.23
CA VAL A 21 -13.01 -4.79 -13.25
C VAL A 21 -11.92 -5.42 -14.13
N TRP A 22 -11.40 -6.56 -13.72
CA TRP A 22 -10.31 -7.26 -14.41
C TRP A 22 -10.62 -7.62 -15.86
N PRO A 23 -11.79 -8.23 -16.21
CA PRO A 23 -12.13 -8.55 -17.59
C PRO A 23 -12.13 -7.32 -18.50
N GLY A 24 -12.71 -6.21 -18.04
CA GLY A 24 -12.75 -4.96 -18.80
C GLY A 24 -11.35 -4.35 -19.01
N MET A 25 -10.46 -4.43 -18.03
CA MET A 25 -9.08 -4.00 -18.20
C MET A 25 -8.34 -4.86 -19.24
N ARG A 26 -8.55 -6.17 -19.21
CA ARG A 26 -7.98 -7.10 -20.21
C ARG A 26 -8.47 -6.81 -21.63
N GLU A 27 -9.76 -6.57 -21.78
CA GLU A 27 -10.38 -6.25 -23.08
C GLU A 27 -9.81 -4.95 -23.67
N ARG A 28 -9.70 -3.90 -22.84
CA ARG A 28 -9.12 -2.62 -23.26
C ARG A 28 -7.60 -2.65 -23.40
N LYS A 29 -6.93 -3.73 -22.96
CA LYS A 29 -5.47 -3.85 -22.89
C LYS A 29 -4.81 -2.70 -22.12
N PHE A 30 -5.48 -2.23 -21.09
CA PHE A 30 -5.02 -1.18 -20.21
C PHE A 30 -5.64 -1.32 -18.83
N GLY A 31 -4.82 -1.23 -17.80
CA GLY A 31 -5.26 -1.16 -16.42
C GLY A 31 -4.15 -0.73 -15.48
N ARG A 32 -4.54 -0.12 -14.37
CA ARG A 32 -3.64 0.27 -13.28
C ARG A 32 -4.28 -0.16 -11.96
N VAL A 33 -3.63 -1.07 -11.28
CA VAL A 33 -4.00 -1.51 -9.94
C VAL A 33 -2.94 -0.97 -8.98
N ILE A 34 -3.36 -0.15 -8.02
CA ILE A 34 -2.47 0.44 -7.03
C ILE A 34 -3.04 0.14 -5.66
N VAL A 35 -2.30 -0.63 -4.88
CA VAL A 35 -2.71 -1.06 -3.54
C VAL A 35 -1.97 -0.24 -2.49
N ILE A 36 -2.70 0.39 -1.59
CA ILE A 36 -2.12 1.08 -0.45
C ILE A 36 -1.92 0.08 0.69
N SER A 37 -0.67 -0.35 0.83
CA SER A 37 -0.25 -1.20 1.92
C SER A 37 0.26 -0.36 3.11
N SER A 38 1.34 -0.73 3.74
CA SER A 38 1.92 -0.02 4.89
C SER A 38 3.37 -0.45 5.11
N ILE A 39 4.16 0.43 5.71
CA ILE A 39 5.45 0.08 6.30
C ILE A 39 5.34 -1.14 7.24
N ASN A 40 4.21 -1.28 7.96
CA ASN A 40 3.99 -2.40 8.87
C ASN A 40 3.73 -3.73 8.14
N GLY A 41 3.30 -3.70 6.90
CA GLY A 41 3.23 -4.87 6.03
C GLY A 41 4.61 -5.34 5.55
N GLN A 42 5.59 -4.45 5.54
CA GLN A 42 6.97 -4.75 5.17
C GLN A 42 7.81 -5.22 6.36
N LYS A 43 7.79 -4.48 7.46
CA LYS A 43 8.67 -4.74 8.65
C LYS A 43 7.98 -5.50 9.79
N GLY A 44 6.65 -5.59 9.79
CA GLY A 44 5.88 -5.99 10.96
C GLY A 44 5.87 -4.91 12.05
N GLN A 45 5.00 -5.09 13.04
CA GLN A 45 4.97 -4.23 14.23
C GLN A 45 4.46 -5.00 15.43
N PHE A 46 5.10 -4.82 16.58
CA PHE A 46 4.65 -5.40 17.84
C PHE A 46 3.19 -5.02 18.13
N GLY A 47 2.39 -6.01 18.51
CA GLY A 47 0.97 -5.82 18.80
C GLY A 47 0.05 -5.71 17.58
N GLN A 48 0.58 -5.77 16.34
CA GLN A 48 -0.20 -5.60 15.11
C GLN A 48 -0.08 -6.80 14.14
N VAL A 49 -0.05 -8.01 14.66
CA VAL A 49 0.12 -9.23 13.84
C VAL A 49 -0.91 -9.30 12.72
N ASN A 50 -2.18 -9.02 13.01
CA ASN A 50 -3.26 -9.10 12.02
C ASN A 50 -3.15 -8.04 10.94
N TYR A 51 -2.89 -6.81 11.34
CA TYR A 51 -2.70 -5.69 10.41
C TYR A 51 -1.48 -5.92 9.52
N ALA A 52 -0.34 -6.29 10.11
CA ALA A 52 0.88 -6.57 9.38
C ALA A 52 0.70 -7.73 8.39
N ALA A 53 0.04 -8.83 8.81
CA ALA A 53 -0.26 -9.96 7.93
C ALA A 53 -1.15 -9.58 6.76
N THR A 54 -2.19 -8.76 7.00
CA THR A 54 -3.07 -8.27 5.94
C THR A 54 -2.30 -7.40 4.93
N LYS A 55 -1.52 -6.45 5.43
CA LYS A 55 -0.75 -5.53 4.59
C LYS A 55 0.39 -6.23 3.84
N ALA A 56 0.97 -7.27 4.40
CA ALA A 56 1.91 -8.14 3.69
C ALA A 56 1.20 -8.98 2.61
N GLY A 57 -0.03 -9.43 2.87
CA GLY A 57 -0.86 -10.12 1.89
C GLY A 57 -1.16 -9.26 0.65
N ASP A 58 -1.39 -7.97 0.84
CA ASP A 58 -1.57 -7.00 -0.26
C ASP A 58 -0.36 -7.00 -1.22
N LEU A 59 0.86 -7.11 -0.70
CA LEU A 59 2.08 -7.18 -1.52
C LEU A 59 2.14 -8.46 -2.35
N GLY A 60 1.66 -9.59 -1.80
CA GLY A 60 1.54 -10.85 -2.50
C GLY A 60 0.52 -10.78 -3.65
N ILE A 61 -0.66 -10.19 -3.39
CA ILE A 61 -1.70 -9.97 -4.40
C ILE A 61 -1.16 -9.13 -5.55
N VAL A 62 -0.50 -8.01 -5.26
CA VAL A 62 0.09 -7.12 -6.27
C VAL A 62 1.06 -7.87 -7.17
N LYS A 63 1.96 -8.67 -6.62
CA LYS A 63 2.94 -9.43 -7.41
C LYS A 63 2.28 -10.45 -8.35
N SER A 64 1.23 -11.12 -7.89
CA SER A 64 0.47 -12.07 -8.70
C SER A 64 -0.29 -11.36 -9.83
N LEU A 65 -1.03 -10.30 -9.51
CA LEU A 65 -1.76 -9.50 -10.50
C LEU A 65 -0.82 -8.89 -11.55
N ALA A 66 0.36 -8.45 -11.14
CA ALA A 66 1.38 -7.92 -12.05
C ALA A 66 1.79 -8.95 -13.10
N GLN A 67 2.02 -10.19 -12.70
CA GLN A 67 2.36 -11.27 -13.62
C GLN A 67 1.19 -11.64 -14.54
N GLU A 68 0.00 -11.76 -13.99
CA GLU A 68 -1.20 -12.15 -14.74
C GLU A 68 -1.63 -11.07 -15.75
N GLY A 69 -1.47 -9.80 -15.41
CA GLY A 69 -1.91 -8.66 -16.21
C GLY A 69 -0.91 -8.14 -17.24
N ALA A 70 0.37 -8.46 -17.08
CA ALA A 70 1.47 -7.83 -17.83
C ALA A 70 1.26 -7.85 -19.36
N ARG A 71 0.88 -8.99 -19.91
CA ARG A 71 0.66 -9.15 -21.37
C ARG A 71 -0.58 -8.41 -21.89
N ASN A 72 -1.44 -7.97 -20.98
CA ASN A 72 -2.65 -7.23 -21.31
C ASN A 72 -2.53 -5.72 -21.00
N GLY A 73 -1.32 -5.21 -20.81
CA GLY A 73 -1.11 -3.79 -20.51
C GLY A 73 -1.63 -3.36 -19.12
N ILE A 74 -1.83 -4.33 -18.21
CA ILE A 74 -2.26 -4.07 -16.85
C ILE A 74 -1.04 -4.09 -15.94
N THR A 75 -0.86 -3.05 -15.15
CA THR A 75 0.16 -3.02 -14.10
C THR A 75 -0.49 -3.08 -12.72
N ALA A 76 0.20 -3.73 -11.80
CA ALA A 76 -0.21 -3.78 -10.40
C ALA A 76 1.00 -3.44 -9.52
N ASN A 77 0.87 -2.41 -8.69
CA ASN A 77 1.93 -1.92 -7.82
C ASN A 77 1.39 -1.60 -6.43
N ALA A 78 2.27 -1.52 -5.46
CA ALA A 78 1.93 -1.15 -4.09
C ALA A 78 2.61 0.16 -3.68
N VAL A 79 1.95 0.92 -2.83
CA VAL A 79 2.54 2.02 -2.08
C VAL A 79 2.50 1.65 -0.60
N CYS A 80 3.63 1.76 0.07
CA CYS A 80 3.78 1.49 1.50
C CYS A 80 4.13 2.78 2.24
N PRO A 81 3.11 3.53 2.69
CA PRO A 81 3.35 4.72 3.51
C PRO A 81 3.93 4.36 4.87
N GLY A 82 4.77 5.24 5.41
CA GLY A 82 5.08 5.28 6.82
C GLY A 82 4.04 6.07 7.61
N TYR A 83 4.47 6.87 8.56
CA TYR A 83 3.58 7.74 9.33
C TYR A 83 3.27 9.03 8.56
N ILE A 84 1.98 9.22 8.26
CA ILE A 84 1.46 10.34 7.46
C ILE A 84 0.58 11.23 8.35
N ALA A 85 0.65 12.54 8.14
CA ALA A 85 -0.11 13.55 8.86
C ALA A 85 -1.61 13.50 8.50
N THR A 86 -2.28 12.46 9.00
CA THR A 86 -3.73 12.27 8.90
C THR A 86 -4.41 12.77 10.19
N GLU A 87 -5.72 12.97 10.15
CA GLU A 87 -6.51 13.33 11.34
C GLU A 87 -6.30 12.33 12.48
N MET A 88 -6.21 11.04 12.16
CA MET A 88 -5.99 9.98 13.16
C MET A 88 -4.62 10.12 13.84
N VAL A 89 -3.57 10.44 13.08
CA VAL A 89 -2.22 10.67 13.63
C VAL A 89 -2.17 11.98 14.39
N ALA A 90 -2.81 13.04 13.88
CA ALA A 90 -2.89 14.36 14.55
C ALA A 90 -3.63 14.29 15.88
N SER A 91 -4.55 13.33 16.07
CA SER A 91 -5.29 13.13 17.33
C SER A 91 -4.49 12.35 18.39
N MET A 92 -3.29 11.88 18.09
CA MET A 92 -2.44 11.20 19.06
C MET A 92 -2.00 12.16 20.18
N PRO A 93 -1.83 11.66 21.42
CA PRO A 93 -1.20 12.45 22.48
C PRO A 93 0.16 12.99 22.05
N GLU A 94 0.48 14.23 22.43
CA GLU A 94 1.70 14.93 22.00
C GLU A 94 2.98 14.12 22.23
N LYS A 95 3.13 13.51 23.40
CA LYS A 95 4.29 12.67 23.72
C LYS A 95 4.40 11.42 22.82
N ALA A 96 3.27 10.83 22.45
CA ALA A 96 3.25 9.68 21.54
C ALA A 96 3.62 10.11 20.12
N LEU A 97 3.14 11.27 19.69
CA LEU A 97 3.46 11.84 18.39
C LEU A 97 4.94 12.20 18.29
N GLU A 98 5.52 12.83 19.31
CA GLU A 98 6.95 13.13 19.39
C GLU A 98 7.81 11.86 19.33
N ALA A 99 7.39 10.80 20.04
CA ALA A 99 8.08 9.51 20.01
C ALA A 99 8.04 8.87 18.60
N VAL A 100 6.92 8.98 17.89
CA VAL A 100 6.79 8.50 16.50
C VAL A 100 7.71 9.30 15.58
N ILE A 101 7.67 10.62 15.64
CA ILE A 101 8.51 11.51 14.81
C ILE A 101 9.99 11.26 15.08
N GLY A 102 10.36 11.03 16.33
CA GLY A 102 11.74 10.70 16.73
C GLY A 102 12.29 9.41 16.13
N GLN A 103 11.41 8.51 15.67
CA GLN A 103 11.79 7.26 14.99
C GLN A 103 11.92 7.42 13.48
N ILE A 104 11.53 8.55 12.92
CA ILE A 104 11.60 8.82 11.48
C ILE A 104 12.89 9.60 11.19
N PRO A 105 13.84 9.03 10.45
CA PRO A 105 15.09 9.74 10.14
C PRO A 105 14.92 11.08 9.45
N ALA A 106 13.86 11.23 8.64
CA ALA A 106 13.51 12.52 8.03
C ALA A 106 13.04 13.59 9.03
N GLY A 107 12.77 13.21 10.30
CA GLY A 107 12.41 14.13 11.39
C GLY A 107 11.01 14.72 11.29
N ARG A 108 10.15 14.18 10.45
CA ARG A 108 8.77 14.65 10.26
C ARG A 108 7.84 13.54 9.82
N LEU A 109 6.55 13.77 9.95
CA LEU A 109 5.53 12.96 9.27
C LEU A 109 5.57 13.24 7.75
N GLY A 110 5.15 12.26 6.96
CA GLY A 110 4.84 12.49 5.55
C GLY A 110 3.51 13.24 5.40
N GLU A 111 3.36 13.95 4.30
CA GLU A 111 2.10 14.60 3.96
C GLU A 111 1.23 13.70 3.07
N PRO A 112 -0.11 13.75 3.17
CA PRO A 112 -1.00 12.98 2.30
C PRO A 112 -0.71 13.19 0.81
N ASP A 113 -0.37 14.40 0.40
CA ASP A 113 -0.02 14.74 -0.99
C ASP A 113 1.25 14.02 -1.47
N GLU A 114 2.19 13.70 -0.60
CA GLU A 114 3.39 12.94 -0.96
C GLU A 114 3.02 11.51 -1.36
N ILE A 115 2.04 10.92 -0.68
CA ILE A 115 1.51 9.59 -1.04
C ILE A 115 0.65 9.68 -2.31
N ALA A 116 -0.18 10.70 -2.43
CA ALA A 116 -1.02 10.91 -3.61
C ALA A 116 -0.17 11.05 -4.89
N ARG A 117 1.00 11.68 -4.83
CA ARG A 117 1.93 11.78 -5.95
C ARG A 117 2.48 10.42 -6.37
N CYS A 118 2.78 9.53 -5.41
CA CYS A 118 3.19 8.17 -5.74
C CYS A 118 2.09 7.41 -6.49
N VAL A 119 0.85 7.56 -6.05
CA VAL A 119 -0.32 6.95 -6.69
C VAL A 119 -0.51 7.52 -8.10
N ALA A 120 -0.50 8.84 -8.25
CA ALA A 120 -0.66 9.52 -9.53
C ALA A 120 0.43 9.10 -10.54
N PHE A 121 1.68 8.99 -10.10
CA PHE A 121 2.79 8.50 -10.91
C PHE A 121 2.54 7.08 -11.41
N LEU A 122 2.19 6.15 -10.53
CA LEU A 122 1.92 4.77 -10.89
C LEU A 122 0.67 4.60 -11.78
N ALA A 123 -0.29 5.53 -11.68
CA ALA A 123 -1.50 5.53 -12.48
C ALA A 123 -1.29 6.11 -13.89
N SER A 124 -0.21 6.82 -14.14
CA SER A 124 0.06 7.48 -15.41
C SER A 124 0.28 6.47 -16.55
N ASP A 125 0.06 6.94 -17.78
CA ASP A 125 0.33 6.14 -18.99
C ASP A 125 1.81 5.77 -19.10
N ASP A 126 2.69 6.68 -18.69
CA ASP A 126 4.16 6.51 -18.77
C ASP A 126 4.70 5.46 -17.79
N ALA A 127 3.92 5.06 -16.79
CA ALA A 127 4.31 4.04 -15.80
C ALA A 127 4.08 2.59 -16.28
N GLY A 128 3.89 2.37 -17.59
CA GLY A 128 3.50 1.06 -18.13
C GLY A 128 4.53 -0.06 -17.94
N PHE A 129 5.80 0.26 -17.69
CA PHE A 129 6.85 -0.74 -17.43
C PHE A 129 7.14 -0.97 -15.94
N ILE A 130 6.52 -0.18 -15.05
CA ILE A 130 6.60 -0.36 -13.60
C ILE A 130 5.48 -1.30 -13.18
N ASN A 131 5.84 -2.53 -12.85
CA ASN A 131 4.88 -3.59 -12.59
C ASN A 131 5.39 -4.56 -11.52
N GLY A 132 4.58 -4.84 -10.53
CA GLY A 132 4.95 -5.66 -9.37
C GLY A 132 5.83 -4.95 -8.35
N SER A 133 6.01 -3.64 -8.47
CA SER A 133 6.86 -2.84 -7.62
C SER A 133 6.16 -2.39 -6.34
N THR A 134 6.98 -2.10 -5.33
CA THR A 134 6.53 -1.49 -4.07
C THR A 134 7.28 -0.18 -3.86
N ILE A 135 6.54 0.93 -3.79
CA ILE A 135 7.09 2.22 -3.42
C ILE A 135 6.98 2.40 -1.91
N SER A 136 8.12 2.49 -1.24
CA SER A 136 8.19 2.79 0.19
C SER A 136 8.35 4.30 0.37
N ALA A 137 7.37 4.94 1.01
CA ALA A 137 7.34 6.38 1.29
C ALA A 137 7.24 6.61 2.80
N ASN A 138 8.38 6.57 3.51
CA ASN A 138 8.43 6.46 4.97
C ASN A 138 9.52 7.30 5.66
N GLY A 139 10.10 8.26 4.96
CA GLY A 139 11.14 9.13 5.54
C GLY A 139 12.39 8.39 6.03
N ALA A 140 12.78 7.33 5.34
CA ALA A 140 13.89 6.45 5.66
C ALA A 140 13.71 5.58 6.93
N GLN A 141 12.47 5.43 7.42
CA GLN A 141 12.20 4.63 8.61
C GLN A 141 12.39 3.12 8.37
N PHE A 142 12.25 2.67 7.13
CA PHE A 142 12.44 1.28 6.75
C PHE A 142 12.90 1.16 5.30
N PHE A 143 13.76 0.18 5.06
CA PHE A 143 14.27 -0.18 3.72
C PHE A 143 13.94 -1.64 3.40
N VAL A 144 13.71 -1.95 2.15
CA VAL A 144 13.57 -3.31 1.58
C VAL A 144 14.73 -3.59 0.64
#